data_f33fa4176502712fc533305463229bcc
#
_entry.id   f33fa4176502712fc533305463229bcc
#
_cell.length_a   1.000
_cell.length_b   1.000
_cell.length_c   1.000
_cell.angle_alpha   90.00
_cell.angle_beta   90.00
_cell.angle_gamma   90.00
#
_symmetry.space_group_name_H-M   'P 1'
#
loop_
_entity.id
_entity.type
_entity.pdbx_description
1 polymer ?
#
loop_
_entity_poly.entity_id
_entity_poly.type
_entity_poly.pdbx_seq_one_letter_code
_entity_poly.pdbx_strand_id
1 'polypeptide(L)'
;LSSKTTDNAEVANVNFGTSLQTAQNAALTVNGVAISSSTNKVTDAIAGTTLELFTTTSGAANLDFTRDTTNVKANLKALVTAYNDATSMLSVVSDPKSTVETYGATLVGNSMVSSVRTQMRNMVTTDSNTPSGNMTALRDIGITLNKTGVLEIDQVKMDAALQNNYDQVVTMLTANKENQSALSTLNGGVSNEAVKKLTSLLDASSPLTTQSTNLTTKISKYKAELDKLETRMTEMLARYKKQFAAMESMVGESKTLQTSLKSTFEGMMASYTNK
;
A
#
# COMPACT_ATOMS: atom_id res chain seq x y z
N LEU A 1 48.32 -14.88 13.88
CA LEU A 1 49.04 -13.64 13.64
C LEU A 1 49.84 -13.83 12.34
N SER A 2 49.31 -13.35 11.20
CA SER A 2 50.02 -13.29 9.95
C SER A 2 50.96 -12.07 10.00
N SER A 3 52.26 -12.29 10.06
CA SER A 3 53.26 -11.21 9.95
C SER A 3 53.37 -10.82 8.47
N LYS A 4 52.93 -9.62 8.15
CA LYS A 4 53.23 -8.98 6.88
C LYS A 4 54.65 -8.42 6.99
N THR A 5 55.61 -9.03 6.30
CA THR A 5 56.99 -8.49 6.16
C THR A 5 56.92 -7.20 5.36
N THR A 6 57.08 -6.07 6.03
CA THR A 6 57.53 -4.84 5.42
C THR A 6 59.00 -4.66 5.81
N ASP A 7 59.82 -4.31 4.80
CA ASP A 7 61.28 -4.13 4.86
C ASP A 7 61.75 -3.29 6.07
N ASN A 8 61.96 -3.94 7.20
CA ASN A 8 62.79 -3.46 8.28
C ASN A 8 63.63 -4.59 8.80
N ALA A 9 64.91 -4.57 8.54
CA ALA A 9 65.90 -5.57 8.90
C ALA A 9 65.99 -5.86 10.44
N GLU A 10 65.24 -5.17 11.28
CA GLU A 10 65.18 -5.37 12.71
C GLU A 10 64.10 -6.35 13.18
N VAL A 11 63.16 -6.73 12.31
CA VAL A 11 62.09 -7.68 12.70
C VAL A 11 62.44 -9.12 12.31
N ALA A 12 63.53 -9.33 11.60
CA ALA A 12 63.94 -10.64 11.10
C ALA A 12 64.38 -11.67 12.20
N ASN A 13 64.42 -11.26 13.46
CA ASN A 13 64.86 -12.11 14.57
C ASN A 13 63.82 -12.33 15.69
N VAL A 14 62.55 -12.06 15.46
CA VAL A 14 61.55 -12.52 16.40
C VAL A 14 61.26 -13.99 16.12
N ASN A 15 62.11 -14.83 16.68
CA ASN A 15 61.87 -16.26 16.72
C ASN A 15 60.75 -16.52 17.74
N PHE A 16 59.54 -16.69 17.25
CA PHE A 16 58.40 -17.20 18.02
C PHE A 16 58.62 -18.68 18.27
N GLY A 17 59.63 -19.08 18.93
CA GLY A 17 59.92 -20.44 19.44
C GLY A 17 59.08 -21.57 18.82
N THR A 18 59.39 -22.78 19.09
CA THR A 18 58.52 -23.93 18.71
C THR A 18 57.08 -23.66 19.09
N SER A 19 56.18 -23.74 18.13
CA SER A 19 54.74 -23.61 18.35
C SER A 19 54.34 -24.43 19.57
N LEU A 20 53.95 -23.76 20.65
CA LEU A 20 53.55 -24.42 21.91
C LEU A 20 52.31 -25.28 21.72
N GLN A 21 51.57 -25.06 20.66
CA GLN A 21 50.40 -25.82 20.29
C GLN A 21 50.26 -25.89 18.77
N THR A 22 50.23 -27.08 18.22
CA THR A 22 49.93 -27.29 16.80
C THR A 22 48.44 -26.99 16.55
N ALA A 23 48.15 -26.23 15.45
CA ALA A 23 46.77 -26.02 15.06
C ALA A 23 46.07 -27.36 14.81
N GLN A 24 44.92 -27.56 15.41
CA GLN A 24 44.10 -28.73 15.23
C GLN A 24 42.72 -28.34 14.70
N ASN A 25 42.12 -29.25 13.95
CA ASN A 25 40.73 -29.06 13.50
C ASN A 25 39.80 -29.09 14.72
N ALA A 26 38.74 -28.30 14.63
CA ALA A 26 37.62 -28.44 15.52
C ALA A 26 36.96 -29.80 15.32
N ALA A 27 36.79 -30.59 16.39
CA ALA A 27 36.13 -31.87 16.36
C ALA A 27 34.87 -31.82 17.24
N LEU A 28 33.75 -32.26 16.70
CA LEU A 28 32.48 -32.34 17.40
C LEU A 28 31.73 -33.60 16.98
N THR A 29 30.81 -34.02 17.84
CA THR A 29 29.93 -35.16 17.53
C THR A 29 28.49 -34.68 17.60
N VAL A 30 27.72 -34.86 16.53
CA VAL A 30 26.29 -34.50 16.46
C VAL A 30 25.49 -35.78 16.31
N ASN A 31 24.64 -36.08 17.26
CA ASN A 31 23.83 -37.32 17.30
C ASN A 31 24.64 -38.62 17.04
N GLY A 32 25.88 -38.70 17.59
CA GLY A 32 26.76 -39.82 17.40
C GLY A 32 27.63 -39.79 16.13
N VAL A 33 27.43 -38.83 15.25
CA VAL A 33 28.24 -38.66 14.01
C VAL A 33 29.40 -37.70 14.30
N ALA A 34 30.64 -38.16 14.09
CA ALA A 34 31.84 -37.33 14.26
C ALA A 34 32.02 -36.40 13.07
N ILE A 35 32.23 -35.11 13.32
CA ILE A 35 32.43 -34.05 12.33
C ILE A 35 33.75 -33.35 12.67
N SER A 36 34.57 -33.07 11.65
CA SER A 36 35.81 -32.32 11.76
C SER A 36 35.74 -31.08 10.85
N SER A 37 36.14 -29.94 11.41
CA SER A 37 36.16 -28.67 10.69
C SER A 37 37.50 -27.96 10.88
N SER A 38 38.03 -27.33 9.83
CA SER A 38 39.25 -26.53 9.91
C SER A 38 39.05 -25.19 10.63
N THR A 39 37.82 -24.82 10.97
CA THR A 39 37.46 -23.61 11.69
C THR A 39 36.50 -23.92 12.83
N ASN A 40 36.43 -23.02 13.81
CA ASN A 40 35.43 -23.09 14.89
C ASN A 40 34.01 -22.72 14.46
N LYS A 41 33.85 -22.32 13.22
CA LYS A 41 32.53 -22.07 12.61
C LYS A 41 32.20 -23.23 11.67
N VAL A 42 31.32 -24.09 12.11
CA VAL A 42 30.92 -25.32 11.41
C VAL A 42 29.58 -25.08 10.74
N THR A 43 29.57 -25.04 9.43
CA THR A 43 28.37 -24.96 8.58
C THR A 43 27.93 -26.38 8.22
N ASP A 44 26.65 -26.59 8.05
CA ASP A 44 26.04 -27.82 7.53
C ASP A 44 26.21 -29.09 8.37
N ALA A 45 26.72 -28.98 9.61
CA ALA A 45 26.70 -30.09 10.60
C ALA A 45 25.24 -30.50 10.94
N ILE A 46 24.34 -29.55 10.90
CA ILE A 46 22.89 -29.70 10.95
C ILE A 46 22.35 -28.86 9.82
N ALA A 47 21.52 -29.40 8.93
CA ALA A 47 21.02 -28.74 7.75
C ALA A 47 20.42 -27.35 8.08
N GLY A 48 20.90 -26.34 7.39
CA GLY A 48 20.44 -24.95 7.54
C GLY A 48 20.93 -24.22 8.81
N THR A 49 21.92 -24.79 9.55
CA THR A 49 22.49 -24.16 10.73
C THR A 49 23.98 -23.93 10.63
N THR A 50 24.47 -22.95 11.37
CA THR A 50 25.89 -22.69 11.59
C THR A 50 26.17 -22.78 13.08
N LEU A 51 27.08 -23.68 13.47
CA LEU A 51 27.52 -23.85 14.86
C LEU A 51 28.80 -23.05 15.07
N GLU A 52 28.85 -22.21 16.08
CA GLU A 52 30.08 -21.54 16.55
C GLU A 52 30.57 -22.23 17.83
N LEU A 53 31.78 -22.75 17.74
CA LEU A 53 32.40 -23.52 18.84
C LEU A 53 33.30 -22.58 19.63
N PHE A 54 32.99 -22.36 20.92
CA PHE A 54 33.75 -21.46 21.78
C PHE A 54 34.69 -22.20 22.72
N THR A 55 34.32 -23.43 23.13
CA THR A 55 35.10 -24.25 24.09
C THR A 55 34.73 -25.72 23.95
N THR A 56 35.56 -26.56 24.52
CA THR A 56 35.27 -28.01 24.65
C THR A 56 34.21 -28.25 25.72
N THR A 57 33.31 -29.19 25.49
CA THR A 57 32.31 -29.61 26.47
C THR A 57 32.78 -30.84 27.24
N SER A 58 32.45 -30.93 28.53
CA SER A 58 32.74 -32.10 29.38
C SER A 58 31.68 -33.20 29.28
N GLY A 59 30.64 -33.01 28.47
CA GLY A 59 29.55 -33.94 28.24
C GLY A 59 28.69 -33.52 27.06
N ALA A 60 27.63 -34.26 26.78
CA ALA A 60 26.68 -33.90 25.71
C ALA A 60 25.97 -32.59 26.05
N ALA A 61 25.99 -31.64 25.11
CA ALA A 61 25.19 -30.44 25.18
C ALA A 61 23.89 -30.65 24.36
N ASN A 62 22.76 -30.28 24.92
CA ASN A 62 21.50 -30.29 24.18
C ASN A 62 21.37 -29.00 23.40
N LEU A 63 21.11 -29.13 22.10
CA LEU A 63 20.74 -28.02 21.25
C LEU A 63 19.23 -28.04 21.10
N ASP A 64 18.60 -26.95 21.49
CA ASP A 64 17.17 -26.72 21.27
C ASP A 64 17.00 -25.60 20.22
N PHE A 65 16.15 -25.86 19.23
CA PHE A 65 15.88 -24.93 18.16
C PHE A 65 14.45 -24.38 18.30
N THR A 66 14.35 -23.13 18.63
CA THR A 66 13.07 -22.42 18.57
C THR A 66 12.92 -21.77 17.19
N ARG A 67 11.77 -21.99 16.53
CA ARG A 67 11.45 -21.30 15.27
C ARG A 67 11.24 -19.82 15.54
N ASP A 68 11.90 -18.97 14.75
CA ASP A 68 11.58 -17.54 14.72
C ASP A 68 10.31 -17.31 13.90
N THR A 69 9.22 -17.00 14.58
CA THR A 69 7.92 -16.70 13.99
C THR A 69 7.66 -15.20 13.83
N THR A 70 8.65 -14.36 14.14
CA THR A 70 8.50 -12.90 14.20
C THR A 70 8.04 -12.32 12.86
N ASN A 71 8.69 -12.72 11.76
CA ASN A 71 8.34 -12.22 10.42
C ASN A 71 6.95 -12.70 9.97
N VAL A 72 6.58 -13.94 10.28
CA VAL A 72 5.25 -14.46 9.94
C VAL A 72 4.17 -13.69 10.68
N LYS A 73 4.34 -13.46 11.98
CA LYS A 73 3.44 -12.63 12.79
C LYS A 73 3.33 -11.20 12.26
N ALA A 74 4.46 -10.59 11.91
CA ALA A 74 4.47 -9.23 11.34
C ALA A 74 3.70 -9.17 10.03
N ASN A 75 3.89 -10.13 9.12
CA ASN A 75 3.18 -10.20 7.85
C ASN A 75 1.68 -10.43 8.03
N LEU A 76 1.27 -11.30 8.95
CA LEU A 76 -0.14 -11.52 9.28
C LEU A 76 -0.80 -10.27 9.87
N LYS A 77 -0.11 -9.54 10.76
CA LYS A 77 -0.58 -8.24 11.29
C LYS A 77 -0.71 -7.20 10.18
N ALA A 78 0.26 -7.13 9.28
CA ALA A 78 0.20 -6.22 8.13
C ALA A 78 -0.99 -6.54 7.22
N LEU A 79 -1.28 -7.80 6.96
CA LEU A 79 -2.48 -8.24 6.22
C LEU A 79 -3.77 -7.74 6.90
N VAL A 80 -3.89 -7.92 8.21
CA VAL A 80 -5.07 -7.49 8.98
C VAL A 80 -5.22 -5.96 8.93
N THR A 81 -4.13 -5.22 9.10
CA THR A 81 -4.14 -3.75 9.00
C THR A 81 -4.58 -3.31 7.61
N ALA A 82 -3.96 -3.82 6.54
CA ALA A 82 -4.30 -3.46 5.17
C ALA A 82 -5.76 -3.77 4.81
N TYR A 83 -6.28 -4.91 5.28
CA TYR A 83 -7.70 -5.27 5.11
C TYR A 83 -8.62 -4.27 5.82
N ASN A 84 -8.31 -3.93 7.07
CA ASN A 84 -9.13 -3.01 7.87
C ASN A 84 -9.10 -1.59 7.30
N ASP A 85 -7.94 -1.11 6.84
CA ASP A 85 -7.79 0.20 6.20
C ASP A 85 -8.62 0.28 4.91
N ALA A 86 -8.54 -0.75 4.06
CA ALA A 86 -9.32 -0.81 2.82
C ALA A 86 -10.83 -0.88 3.11
N THR A 87 -11.25 -1.66 4.12
CA THR A 87 -12.67 -1.77 4.52
C THR A 87 -13.17 -0.44 5.10
N SER A 88 -12.36 0.25 5.89
CA SER A 88 -12.66 1.58 6.42
C SER A 88 -12.83 2.59 5.28
N MET A 89 -11.92 2.63 4.31
CA MET A 89 -12.03 3.51 3.15
C MET A 89 -13.31 3.23 2.34
N LEU A 90 -13.63 1.95 2.07
CA LEU A 90 -14.88 1.58 1.41
C LEU A 90 -16.11 2.01 2.19
N SER A 91 -16.05 2.01 3.52
CA SER A 91 -17.12 2.51 4.37
C SER A 91 -17.27 4.02 4.24
N VAL A 92 -16.19 4.79 4.34
CA VAL A 92 -16.20 6.26 4.21
C VAL A 92 -16.76 6.71 2.87
N VAL A 93 -16.36 6.11 1.76
CA VAL A 93 -16.83 6.51 0.42
C VAL A 93 -18.29 6.13 0.17
N SER A 94 -18.82 5.15 0.88
CA SER A 94 -20.21 4.66 0.70
C SER A 94 -21.20 5.13 1.78
N ASP A 95 -20.73 5.79 2.85
CA ASP A 95 -21.59 6.31 3.90
C ASP A 95 -22.16 7.67 3.51
N PRO A 96 -23.49 7.80 3.35
CA PRO A 96 -24.13 9.09 3.03
C PRO A 96 -23.95 10.14 4.11
N LYS A 97 -23.55 9.76 5.33
CA LYS A 97 -23.29 10.65 6.47
C LYS A 97 -21.81 10.94 6.65
N SER A 98 -20.94 10.52 5.74
CA SER A 98 -19.51 10.76 5.82
C SER A 98 -19.22 12.27 5.81
N THR A 99 -18.42 12.71 6.77
CA THR A 99 -17.96 14.11 6.90
C THR A 99 -16.62 14.37 6.23
N VAL A 100 -16.05 13.38 5.55
CA VAL A 100 -14.78 13.53 4.82
C VAL A 100 -15.03 14.27 3.52
N GLU A 101 -14.61 15.53 3.45
CA GLU A 101 -14.93 16.45 2.34
C GLU A 101 -14.37 16.00 0.98
N THR A 102 -13.19 15.36 0.94
CA THR A 102 -12.48 15.05 -0.31
C THR A 102 -13.04 13.84 -1.05
N TYR A 103 -13.47 12.79 -0.32
CA TYR A 103 -13.93 11.53 -0.90
C TYR A 103 -15.09 10.85 -0.15
N GLY A 104 -15.54 11.42 0.97
CA GLY A 104 -16.67 10.87 1.70
C GLY A 104 -17.95 10.91 0.88
N ALA A 105 -18.79 9.90 1.04
CA ALA A 105 -20.10 9.76 0.36
C ALA A 105 -20.06 9.79 -1.19
N THR A 106 -18.86 9.72 -1.82
CA THR A 106 -18.73 9.82 -3.29
C THR A 106 -19.26 8.61 -4.04
N LEU A 107 -19.36 7.46 -3.37
CA LEU A 107 -19.80 6.20 -3.96
C LEU A 107 -21.04 5.61 -3.26
N VAL A 108 -21.88 6.45 -2.69
CA VAL A 108 -23.16 6.02 -2.09
C VAL A 108 -24.02 5.32 -3.13
N GLY A 109 -24.52 4.14 -2.79
CA GLY A 109 -25.35 3.32 -3.68
C GLY A 109 -24.61 2.66 -4.85
N ASN A 110 -23.28 2.80 -4.93
CA ASN A 110 -22.49 2.16 -5.98
C ASN A 110 -22.34 0.65 -5.70
N SER A 111 -22.91 -0.18 -6.57
CA SER A 111 -22.86 -1.64 -6.45
C SER A 111 -21.45 -2.22 -6.49
N MET A 112 -20.49 -1.52 -7.11
CA MET A 112 -19.10 -1.96 -7.16
C MET A 112 -18.45 -1.96 -5.77
N VAL A 113 -18.76 -0.99 -4.91
CA VAL A 113 -18.27 -0.95 -3.53
C VAL A 113 -18.71 -2.21 -2.77
N SER A 114 -19.98 -2.61 -2.95
CA SER A 114 -20.51 -3.84 -2.36
C SER A 114 -19.83 -5.09 -2.91
N SER A 115 -19.55 -5.12 -4.22
CA SER A 115 -18.85 -6.23 -4.88
C SER A 115 -17.41 -6.36 -4.35
N VAL A 116 -16.65 -5.26 -4.30
CA VAL A 116 -15.27 -5.24 -3.76
C VAL A 116 -15.26 -5.69 -2.30
N ARG A 117 -16.17 -5.14 -1.48
CA ARG A 117 -16.30 -5.54 -0.06
C ARG A 117 -16.57 -7.03 0.09
N THR A 118 -17.46 -7.59 -0.72
CA THR A 118 -17.78 -9.03 -0.70
C THR A 118 -16.56 -9.87 -1.10
N GLN A 119 -15.84 -9.46 -2.14
CA GLN A 119 -14.63 -10.17 -2.59
C GLN A 119 -13.52 -10.12 -1.53
N MET A 120 -13.29 -8.95 -0.91
CA MET A 120 -12.33 -8.80 0.19
C MET A 120 -12.70 -9.69 1.38
N ARG A 121 -13.98 -9.70 1.77
CA ARG A 121 -14.47 -10.57 2.84
C ARG A 121 -14.20 -12.05 2.51
N ASN A 122 -14.53 -12.47 1.30
CA ASN A 122 -14.33 -13.86 0.88
C ASN A 122 -12.85 -14.27 0.88
N MET A 123 -11.93 -13.35 0.58
CA MET A 123 -10.48 -13.63 0.64
C MET A 123 -10.01 -14.04 2.05
N VAL A 124 -10.60 -13.48 3.08
CA VAL A 124 -10.16 -13.70 4.47
C VAL A 124 -11.01 -14.74 5.23
N THR A 125 -12.21 -15.05 4.73
CA THR A 125 -13.11 -15.99 5.40
C THR A 125 -13.19 -17.37 4.74
N THR A 126 -12.78 -17.50 3.48
CA THR A 126 -12.81 -18.76 2.74
C THR A 126 -11.71 -19.69 3.23
N ASP A 127 -12.02 -20.98 3.24
CA ASP A 127 -11.05 -22.02 3.56
C ASP A 127 -9.94 -22.07 2.51
N SER A 128 -8.74 -22.42 2.94
CA SER A 128 -7.59 -22.62 2.08
C SER A 128 -7.86 -23.75 1.08
N ASN A 129 -7.38 -23.62 -0.14
CA ASN A 129 -7.34 -24.69 -1.12
C ASN A 129 -6.22 -25.71 -0.85
N THR A 130 -5.41 -25.47 0.19
CA THR A 130 -4.38 -26.39 0.70
C THR A 130 -4.48 -26.51 2.22
N PRO A 131 -5.63 -27.01 2.76
CA PRO A 131 -5.76 -27.22 4.19
C PRO A 131 -4.75 -28.27 4.66
N SER A 132 -4.24 -28.10 5.88
CA SER A 132 -3.29 -29.03 6.46
C SER A 132 -3.64 -29.32 7.93
N GLY A 133 -3.92 -30.55 8.26
CA GLY A 133 -4.37 -30.94 9.59
C GLY A 133 -5.58 -30.11 10.05
N ASN A 134 -5.44 -29.46 11.19
CA ASN A 134 -6.48 -28.60 11.77
C ASN A 134 -6.42 -27.15 11.26
N MET A 135 -5.46 -26.80 10.38
CA MET A 135 -5.31 -25.48 9.82
C MET A 135 -5.98 -25.42 8.44
N THR A 136 -7.19 -24.88 8.40
CA THR A 136 -8.01 -24.81 7.19
C THR A 136 -8.23 -23.39 6.70
N ALA A 137 -8.22 -22.40 7.60
CA ALA A 137 -8.49 -21.00 7.29
C ALA A 137 -7.80 -20.07 8.28
N LEU A 138 -7.81 -18.77 8.01
CA LEU A 138 -7.24 -17.75 8.89
C LEU A 138 -7.86 -17.75 10.30
N ARG A 139 -9.11 -18.16 10.44
CA ARG A 139 -9.78 -18.30 11.75
C ARG A 139 -9.09 -19.32 12.67
N ASP A 140 -8.45 -20.34 12.09
CA ASP A 140 -7.80 -21.40 12.87
C ASP A 140 -6.49 -20.93 13.49
N ILE A 141 -5.87 -19.89 12.91
CA ILE A 141 -4.71 -19.20 13.46
C ILE A 141 -5.08 -17.94 14.27
N GLY A 142 -6.36 -17.76 14.63
CA GLY A 142 -6.81 -16.66 15.47
C GLY A 142 -7.12 -15.35 14.72
N ILE A 143 -7.19 -15.35 13.39
CA ILE A 143 -7.61 -14.17 12.60
C ILE A 143 -9.08 -14.35 12.24
N THR A 144 -9.95 -13.53 12.81
CA THR A 144 -11.39 -13.65 12.67
C THR A 144 -12.04 -12.32 12.27
N LEU A 145 -13.16 -12.41 11.54
CA LEU A 145 -13.94 -11.27 11.14
C LEU A 145 -15.04 -11.02 12.18
N ASN A 146 -15.10 -9.85 12.76
CA ASN A 146 -16.15 -9.48 13.69
C ASN A 146 -17.47 -9.11 12.97
N LYS A 147 -18.52 -8.81 13.74
CA LYS A 147 -19.85 -8.48 13.20
C LYS A 147 -19.88 -7.20 12.37
N THR A 148 -18.93 -6.29 12.58
CA THR A 148 -18.81 -5.03 11.85
C THR A 148 -17.97 -5.15 10.58
N GLY A 149 -17.39 -6.32 10.32
CA GLY A 149 -16.57 -6.57 9.13
C GLY A 149 -15.09 -6.19 9.31
N VAL A 150 -14.65 -6.00 10.54
CA VAL A 150 -13.25 -5.72 10.91
C VAL A 150 -12.56 -7.03 11.25
N LEU A 151 -11.33 -7.24 10.77
CA LEU A 151 -10.48 -8.37 11.16
C LEU A 151 -9.83 -8.10 12.51
N GLU A 152 -9.89 -9.09 13.37
CA GLU A 152 -9.30 -9.10 14.70
C GLU A 152 -8.30 -10.25 14.82
N ILE A 153 -7.27 -10.05 15.64
CA ILE A 153 -6.24 -11.06 15.92
C ILE A 153 -6.34 -11.49 17.38
N ASP A 154 -6.60 -12.77 17.59
CA ASP A 154 -6.35 -13.43 18.86
C ASP A 154 -4.88 -13.81 18.92
N GLN A 155 -4.09 -13.02 19.66
CA GLN A 155 -2.64 -13.20 19.76
C GLN A 155 -2.27 -14.54 20.41
N VAL A 156 -3.02 -14.97 21.42
CA VAL A 156 -2.76 -16.25 22.12
C VAL A 156 -2.95 -17.42 21.18
N LYS A 157 -4.04 -17.39 20.40
CA LYS A 157 -4.35 -18.44 19.43
C LYS A 157 -3.33 -18.45 18.28
N MET A 158 -2.93 -17.26 17.80
CA MET A 158 -1.91 -17.14 16.76
C MET A 158 -0.55 -17.70 17.23
N ASP A 159 -0.14 -17.34 18.44
CA ASP A 159 1.12 -17.82 19.00
C ASP A 159 1.11 -19.34 19.18
N ALA A 160 0.03 -19.89 19.70
CA ALA A 160 -0.14 -21.34 19.86
C ALA A 160 -0.12 -22.07 18.50
N ALA A 161 -0.79 -21.55 17.49
CA ALA A 161 -0.80 -22.12 16.14
C ALA A 161 0.60 -22.14 15.52
N LEU A 162 1.33 -21.03 15.63
CA LEU A 162 2.67 -20.88 15.08
C LEU A 162 3.73 -21.68 15.87
N GLN A 163 3.53 -21.94 17.16
CA GLN A 163 4.45 -22.76 17.95
C GLN A 163 4.22 -24.26 17.70
N ASN A 164 2.97 -24.71 17.72
CA ASN A 164 2.64 -26.12 17.73
C ASN A 164 2.35 -26.72 16.35
N ASN A 165 1.93 -25.87 15.37
CA ASN A 165 1.43 -26.32 14.07
C ASN A 165 2.04 -25.53 12.90
N TYR A 166 3.26 -25.04 13.02
CA TYR A 166 3.91 -24.14 12.07
C TYR A 166 3.84 -24.65 10.61
N ASP A 167 4.23 -25.89 10.37
CA ASP A 167 4.26 -26.49 9.02
C ASP A 167 2.86 -26.58 8.40
N GLN A 168 1.85 -26.84 9.23
CA GLN A 168 0.45 -26.85 8.79
C GLN A 168 -0.02 -25.43 8.45
N VAL A 169 0.36 -24.43 9.27
CA VAL A 169 0.06 -23.02 9.01
C VAL A 169 0.71 -22.55 7.71
N VAL A 170 1.99 -22.87 7.50
CA VAL A 170 2.70 -22.54 6.26
C VAL A 170 2.05 -23.20 5.05
N THR A 171 1.69 -24.47 5.14
CA THR A 171 1.02 -25.19 4.04
C THR A 171 -0.34 -24.57 3.74
N MET A 172 -1.14 -24.27 4.76
CA MET A 172 -2.44 -23.61 4.62
C MET A 172 -2.31 -22.22 3.99
N LEU A 173 -1.28 -21.44 4.34
CA LEU A 173 -1.08 -20.09 3.83
C LEU A 173 -0.47 -20.07 2.42
N THR A 174 0.51 -20.94 2.12
CA THR A 174 1.38 -20.83 0.94
C THR A 174 1.49 -22.10 0.12
N ALA A 175 0.78 -23.19 0.49
CA ALA A 175 0.98 -24.53 -0.09
C ALA A 175 2.44 -25.03 0.04
N ASN A 176 3.20 -24.51 1.01
CA ASN A 176 4.63 -24.77 1.18
C ASN A 176 5.44 -24.51 -0.12
N LYS A 177 5.08 -23.45 -0.85
CA LYS A 177 5.73 -23.06 -2.11
C LYS A 177 6.16 -21.60 -2.03
N GLU A 178 7.32 -21.31 -2.56
CA GLU A 178 7.86 -19.97 -2.65
C GLU A 178 7.57 -19.35 -4.03
N ASN A 179 7.46 -18.02 -4.06
CA ASN A 179 7.41 -17.20 -5.27
C ASN A 179 6.38 -17.65 -6.33
N GLN A 180 5.19 -18.07 -5.91
CA GLN A 180 4.14 -18.43 -6.84
C GLN A 180 3.63 -17.20 -7.63
N SER A 181 3.57 -17.35 -8.94
CA SER A 181 2.96 -16.35 -9.83
C SER A 181 1.46 -16.22 -9.54
N ALA A 182 0.94 -14.99 -9.59
CA ALA A 182 -0.50 -14.72 -9.58
C ALA A 182 -1.26 -15.40 -10.74
N LEU A 183 -0.57 -15.73 -11.81
CA LEU A 183 -1.12 -16.44 -12.99
C LEU A 183 -1.04 -17.99 -12.85
N SER A 184 -0.43 -18.49 -11.78
CA SER A 184 -0.33 -19.94 -11.56
C SER A 184 -1.70 -20.57 -11.38
N THR A 185 -1.96 -21.67 -12.07
CA THR A 185 -3.16 -22.50 -11.91
C THR A 185 -3.07 -23.46 -10.72
N LEU A 186 -1.90 -23.56 -10.09
CA LEU A 186 -1.69 -24.44 -8.94
C LEU A 186 -2.31 -23.86 -7.68
N ASN A 187 -2.71 -24.75 -6.77
CA ASN A 187 -3.12 -24.37 -5.44
C ASN A 187 -1.96 -23.72 -4.70
N GLY A 188 -2.19 -22.57 -4.11
CA GLY A 188 -1.16 -21.77 -3.49
C GLY A 188 -1.48 -21.30 -2.06
N GLY A 189 -2.49 -21.90 -1.45
CA GLY A 189 -2.94 -21.50 -0.12
C GLY A 189 -3.67 -20.15 -0.11
N VAL A 190 -4.01 -19.70 1.09
CA VAL A 190 -4.77 -18.45 1.28
C VAL A 190 -4.06 -17.25 0.67
N SER A 191 -2.74 -17.16 0.85
CA SER A 191 -1.96 -15.99 0.39
C SER A 191 -1.96 -15.87 -1.14
N ASN A 192 -1.71 -16.96 -1.85
CA ASN A 192 -1.68 -16.92 -3.32
C ASN A 192 -3.08 -16.71 -3.92
N GLU A 193 -4.11 -17.30 -3.33
CA GLU A 193 -5.49 -17.06 -3.76
C GLU A 193 -5.92 -15.61 -3.51
N ALA A 194 -5.48 -15.00 -2.41
CA ALA A 194 -5.68 -13.58 -2.17
C ALA A 194 -4.97 -12.71 -3.22
N VAL A 195 -3.71 -13.03 -3.55
CA VAL A 195 -2.94 -12.34 -4.60
C VAL A 195 -3.63 -12.47 -5.96
N LYS A 196 -4.08 -13.67 -6.35
CA LYS A 196 -4.82 -13.88 -7.60
C LYS A 196 -6.08 -13.02 -7.68
N LYS A 197 -6.88 -12.99 -6.61
CA LYS A 197 -8.12 -12.21 -6.55
C LYS A 197 -7.83 -10.71 -6.60
N LEU A 198 -6.83 -10.22 -5.87
CA LEU A 198 -6.42 -8.81 -5.89
C LEU A 198 -5.90 -8.42 -7.27
N THR A 199 -5.05 -9.25 -7.89
CA THR A 199 -4.57 -9.01 -9.25
C THR A 199 -5.73 -8.93 -10.25
N SER A 200 -6.70 -9.82 -10.16
CA SER A 200 -7.90 -9.80 -11.00
C SER A 200 -8.78 -8.56 -10.76
N LEU A 201 -8.87 -8.06 -9.52
CA LEU A 201 -9.60 -6.83 -9.20
C LEU A 201 -8.91 -5.57 -9.75
N LEU A 202 -7.58 -5.59 -9.84
CA LEU A 202 -6.75 -4.46 -10.27
C LEU A 202 -6.33 -4.57 -11.75
N ASP A 203 -6.71 -5.62 -12.43
CA ASP A 203 -6.44 -5.80 -13.86
C ASP A 203 -7.00 -4.66 -14.70
N ALA A 204 -6.34 -4.33 -15.81
CA ALA A 204 -6.76 -3.26 -16.72
C ALA A 204 -8.18 -3.46 -17.28
N SER A 205 -8.60 -4.71 -17.44
CA SER A 205 -9.93 -5.10 -17.93
C SER A 205 -10.97 -5.25 -16.81
N SER A 206 -10.56 -5.10 -15.55
CA SER A 206 -11.47 -5.27 -14.41
C SER A 206 -12.57 -4.20 -14.40
N PRO A 207 -13.77 -4.51 -13.87
CA PRO A 207 -14.83 -3.53 -13.71
C PRO A 207 -14.39 -2.29 -12.90
N LEU A 208 -13.51 -2.47 -11.92
CA LEU A 208 -12.98 -1.38 -11.08
C LEU A 208 -12.13 -0.41 -11.91
N THR A 209 -11.18 -0.94 -12.68
CA THR A 209 -10.30 -0.13 -13.54
C THR A 209 -11.07 0.53 -14.67
N THR A 210 -11.99 -0.19 -15.30
CA THR A 210 -12.89 0.36 -16.32
C THR A 210 -13.74 1.51 -15.76
N GLN A 211 -14.31 1.36 -14.57
CA GLN A 211 -15.08 2.42 -13.91
C GLN A 211 -14.21 3.65 -13.61
N SER A 212 -12.99 3.44 -13.09
CA SER A 212 -12.04 4.52 -12.81
C SER A 212 -11.69 5.29 -14.08
N THR A 213 -11.41 4.61 -15.18
CA THR A 213 -11.12 5.21 -16.49
C THR A 213 -12.31 6.01 -17.01
N ASN A 214 -13.53 5.44 -16.92
CA ASN A 214 -14.75 6.15 -17.34
C ASN A 214 -15.01 7.42 -16.51
N LEU A 215 -14.77 7.38 -15.20
CA LEU A 215 -14.90 8.56 -14.35
C LEU A 215 -13.85 9.62 -14.69
N THR A 216 -12.61 9.24 -14.94
CA THR A 216 -11.54 10.15 -15.36
C THR A 216 -11.91 10.84 -16.69
N THR A 217 -12.43 10.08 -17.64
CA THR A 217 -12.90 10.62 -18.93
C THR A 217 -14.05 11.62 -18.75
N LYS A 218 -15.03 11.30 -17.87
CA LYS A 218 -16.14 12.22 -17.56
C LYS A 218 -15.64 13.51 -16.91
N ILE A 219 -14.72 13.41 -15.95
CA ILE A 219 -14.10 14.57 -15.29
C ILE A 219 -13.42 15.48 -16.33
N SER A 220 -12.63 14.91 -17.24
CA SER A 220 -11.96 15.65 -18.31
C SER A 220 -12.97 16.35 -19.24
N LYS A 221 -14.07 15.67 -19.58
CA LYS A 221 -15.16 16.24 -20.38
C LYS A 221 -15.82 17.42 -19.66
N TYR A 222 -16.17 17.26 -18.38
CA TYR A 222 -16.81 18.33 -17.61
C TYR A 222 -15.89 19.54 -17.43
N LYS A 223 -14.58 19.34 -17.24
CA LYS A 223 -13.61 20.44 -17.21
C LYS A 223 -13.62 21.21 -18.53
N ALA A 224 -13.56 20.53 -19.67
CA ALA A 224 -13.63 21.18 -20.98
C ALA A 224 -14.96 21.90 -21.22
N GLU A 225 -16.08 21.41 -20.68
CA GLU A 225 -17.37 22.10 -20.74
C GLU A 225 -17.40 23.36 -19.85
N LEU A 226 -16.78 23.32 -18.67
CA LEU A 226 -16.61 24.49 -17.81
C LEU A 226 -15.77 25.56 -18.48
N ASP A 227 -14.64 25.22 -19.06
CA ASP A 227 -13.78 26.19 -19.82
C ASP A 227 -14.54 26.86 -20.95
N LYS A 228 -15.35 26.10 -21.68
CA LYS A 228 -16.24 26.67 -22.74
C LYS A 228 -17.29 27.60 -22.16
N LEU A 229 -17.87 27.27 -21.01
CA LEU A 229 -18.85 28.09 -20.32
C LEU A 229 -18.22 29.41 -19.86
N GLU A 230 -17.05 29.37 -19.24
CA GLU A 230 -16.30 30.56 -18.83
C GLU A 230 -15.95 31.46 -19.99
N THR A 231 -15.53 30.89 -21.13
CA THR A 231 -15.28 31.64 -22.37
C THR A 231 -16.56 32.34 -22.85
N ARG A 232 -17.68 31.62 -22.92
CA ARG A 232 -18.98 32.21 -23.32
C ARG A 232 -19.44 33.30 -22.35
N MET A 233 -19.26 33.13 -21.06
CA MET A 233 -19.58 34.15 -20.05
C MET A 233 -18.72 35.40 -20.23
N THR A 234 -17.44 35.25 -20.50
CA THR A 234 -16.52 36.36 -20.77
C THR A 234 -16.92 37.14 -22.03
N GLU A 235 -17.22 36.42 -23.11
CA GLU A 235 -17.70 37.02 -24.37
C GLU A 235 -19.04 37.74 -24.17
N MET A 236 -19.96 37.15 -23.43
CA MET A 236 -21.26 37.73 -23.10
C MET A 236 -21.08 39.02 -22.29
N LEU A 237 -20.21 38.99 -21.26
CA LEU A 237 -19.91 40.17 -20.45
C LEU A 237 -19.29 41.27 -21.27
N ALA A 238 -18.37 40.96 -22.17
CA ALA A 238 -17.77 41.94 -23.11
C ALA A 238 -18.82 42.57 -24.03
N ARG A 239 -19.75 41.77 -24.57
CA ARG A 239 -20.86 42.22 -25.38
C ARG A 239 -21.80 43.15 -24.61
N TYR A 240 -22.18 42.78 -23.38
CA TYR A 240 -23.03 43.63 -22.53
C TYR A 240 -22.33 44.95 -22.19
N LYS A 241 -21.05 44.92 -21.80
CA LYS A 241 -20.28 46.16 -21.57
C LYS A 241 -20.28 47.08 -22.78
N LYS A 242 -20.11 46.52 -23.99
CA LYS A 242 -20.17 47.30 -25.23
C LYS A 242 -21.56 47.90 -25.48
N GLN A 243 -22.63 47.15 -25.24
CA GLN A 243 -24.00 47.62 -25.35
C GLN A 243 -24.33 48.75 -24.35
N PHE A 244 -23.85 48.58 -23.07
CA PHE A 244 -24.02 49.63 -22.06
C PHE A 244 -23.27 50.89 -22.44
N ALA A 245 -22.03 50.80 -22.92
CA ALA A 245 -21.27 51.97 -23.36
C ALA A 245 -21.93 52.68 -24.53
N ALA A 246 -22.48 51.93 -25.50
CA ALA A 246 -23.25 52.54 -26.61
C ALA A 246 -24.53 53.22 -26.13
N MET A 247 -25.26 52.61 -25.18
CA MET A 247 -26.46 53.23 -24.61
C MET A 247 -26.12 54.49 -23.80
N GLU A 248 -25.03 54.47 -23.04
CA GLU A 248 -24.56 55.62 -22.27
C GLU A 248 -24.16 56.78 -23.20
N SER A 249 -23.48 56.48 -24.33
CA SER A 249 -23.20 57.45 -25.40
C SER A 249 -24.46 58.06 -25.96
N MET A 250 -25.48 57.26 -26.33
CA MET A 250 -26.76 57.74 -26.85
C MET A 250 -27.50 58.64 -25.84
N VAL A 251 -27.49 58.24 -24.55
CA VAL A 251 -28.09 59.08 -23.48
C VAL A 251 -27.33 60.38 -23.33
N GLY A 252 -26.00 60.38 -23.41
CA GLY A 252 -25.14 61.55 -23.39
C GLY A 252 -25.44 62.48 -24.55
N GLU A 253 -25.50 61.97 -25.79
CA GLU A 253 -25.87 62.69 -26.98
C GLU A 253 -27.29 63.30 -26.89
N SER A 254 -28.24 62.55 -26.41
CA SER A 254 -29.61 62.97 -26.19
C SER A 254 -29.72 64.15 -25.21
N LYS A 255 -28.95 64.05 -24.07
CA LYS A 255 -28.86 65.20 -23.11
C LYS A 255 -28.20 66.43 -23.72
N THR A 256 -27.18 66.30 -24.55
CA THR A 256 -26.52 67.39 -25.23
C THR A 256 -27.47 68.03 -26.18
N LEU A 257 -28.23 67.24 -26.97
CA LEU A 257 -29.24 67.72 -27.88
C LEU A 257 -30.37 68.46 -27.11
N GLN A 258 -30.85 67.96 -26.03
CA GLN A 258 -31.85 68.58 -25.15
C GLN A 258 -31.36 69.96 -24.66
N THR A 259 -30.10 70.03 -24.20
CA THR A 259 -29.49 71.27 -23.72
C THR A 259 -29.36 72.28 -24.85
N SER A 260 -28.94 71.88 -26.06
CA SER A 260 -28.82 72.69 -27.23
C SER A 260 -30.18 73.22 -27.66
N LEU A 261 -31.22 72.39 -27.71
CA LEU A 261 -32.59 72.80 -27.98
C LEU A 261 -33.11 73.85 -27.00
N LYS A 262 -32.91 73.60 -25.70
CA LYS A 262 -33.27 74.51 -24.64
C LYS A 262 -32.61 75.88 -24.81
N SER A 263 -31.28 75.88 -25.03
CA SER A 263 -30.53 77.13 -25.28
C SER A 263 -31.04 77.89 -26.55
N THR A 264 -31.39 77.14 -27.63
CA THR A 264 -31.94 77.71 -28.84
C THR A 264 -33.30 78.32 -28.58
N PHE A 265 -34.19 77.67 -27.81
CA PHE A 265 -35.49 78.24 -27.45
C PHE A 265 -35.36 79.45 -26.53
N GLU A 266 -34.46 79.42 -25.56
CA GLU A 266 -34.16 80.57 -24.68
C GLU A 266 -33.65 81.75 -25.47
N GLY A 267 -32.78 81.57 -26.51
CA GLY A 267 -32.28 82.57 -27.41
C GLY A 267 -33.41 83.20 -28.32
N MET A 268 -34.27 82.29 -28.81
CA MET A 268 -35.47 82.78 -29.55
C MET A 268 -36.44 83.63 -28.71
N MET A 269 -36.73 83.15 -27.49
CA MET A 269 -37.59 83.87 -26.53
C MET A 269 -36.98 85.26 -26.19
N ALA A 270 -35.70 85.33 -25.92
CA ALA A 270 -35.01 86.59 -25.64
C ALA A 270 -35.07 87.57 -26.84
N SER A 271 -35.07 87.08 -28.07
CA SER A 271 -35.21 87.91 -29.23
C SER A 271 -36.65 88.44 -29.43
N TYR A 272 -37.65 87.72 -28.88
CA TYR A 272 -39.06 88.16 -28.91
C TYR A 272 -39.42 89.14 -27.78
N THR A 273 -38.77 89.07 -26.66
CA THR A 273 -39.02 89.93 -25.50
C THR A 273 -38.26 91.27 -25.55
N ASN A 274 -37.28 91.36 -26.39
CA ASN A 274 -36.53 92.64 -26.62
C ASN A 274 -37.05 93.50 -27.78
N LYS A 275 -38.26 93.29 -28.23
CA LYS A 275 -39.02 94.16 -29.09
C LYS A 275 -40.17 94.75 -28.28
#